data_92db1fba22fb3b26d49bc70c4ebfb20f
#
_entry.id   92db1fba22fb3b26d49bc70c4ebfb20f
#
_cell.length_a   1.000
_cell.length_b   1.000
_cell.length_c   1.000
_cell.angle_alpha   90.00
_cell.angle_beta   90.00
_cell.angle_gamma   90.00
#
_symmetry.space_group_name_H-M   'P 1'
#
loop_
_entity.id
_entity.type
_entity.pdbx_description
1 polymer ?
#
loop_
_entity_poly.entity_id
_entity_poly.type
_entity_poly.pdbx_seq_one_letter_code
_entity_poly.pdbx_strand_id
1 'polypeptide(L)'
;MKLSLMVSLLLAVGVTVSAQQAMPRMTSVDPMNGKEGDIIAVTGENLQKDAVAKVFLTDGKNDLACDMIEQTDTTIRFKIPAHSAVGSRLTVMVLTTGKDAKYIEQPVKVEIDDPSAAPAKPAEPAEPAQPAEPQK
;
A
#
# COMPACT_ATOMS: atom_id res chain seq x y z
N MET A 1 54.36 -2.65 48.91
CA MET A 1 54.16 -2.48 47.46
C MET A 1 52.70 -2.51 47.19
N LYS A 2 52.15 -1.41 46.78
CA LYS A 2 50.70 -1.27 46.56
C LYS A 2 50.40 -1.51 45.09
N LEU A 3 49.79 -2.66 44.79
CA LEU A 3 49.32 -2.98 43.44
C LEU A 3 47.94 -2.36 43.27
N SER A 4 47.88 -1.24 42.56
CA SER A 4 46.67 -0.55 42.25
C SER A 4 45.97 -1.22 41.05
N LEU A 5 44.93 -1.98 41.33
CA LEU A 5 44.12 -2.63 40.32
C LEU A 5 43.10 -1.59 39.82
N MET A 6 43.41 -0.95 38.70
CA MET A 6 42.48 -0.10 37.96
C MET A 6 41.51 -1.03 37.20
N VAL A 7 40.35 -1.23 37.78
CA VAL A 7 39.22 -1.82 37.10
C VAL A 7 38.57 -0.75 36.21
N SER A 8 38.90 -0.77 34.92
CA SER A 8 38.21 0.00 33.91
C SER A 8 36.84 -0.63 33.66
N LEU A 9 35.84 -0.09 34.28
CA LEU A 9 34.43 -0.40 34.01
C LEU A 9 34.04 0.23 32.66
N LEU A 10 34.13 -0.56 31.59
CA LEU A 10 33.66 -0.17 30.26
C LEU A 10 32.14 -0.21 30.28
N LEU A 11 31.54 0.97 30.46
CA LEU A 11 30.08 1.15 30.34
C LEU A 11 29.70 1.05 28.85
N ALA A 12 29.33 -0.14 28.41
CA ALA A 12 28.72 -0.36 27.09
C ALA A 12 27.32 0.24 27.12
N VAL A 13 27.19 1.48 26.69
CA VAL A 13 25.88 2.10 26.40
C VAL A 13 25.36 1.40 25.15
N GLY A 14 24.54 0.38 25.37
CA GLY A 14 23.77 -0.24 24.31
C GLY A 14 22.75 0.75 23.79
N VAL A 15 23.03 1.40 22.69
CA VAL A 15 22.03 2.17 21.93
C VAL A 15 21.07 1.15 21.36
N THR A 16 19.95 0.91 22.04
CA THR A 16 18.81 0.22 21.46
C THR A 16 18.21 1.16 20.41
N VAL A 17 18.65 1.00 19.17
CA VAL A 17 17.96 1.60 18.03
C VAL A 17 16.60 0.90 17.98
N SER A 18 15.59 1.51 18.57
CA SER A 18 14.21 1.17 18.29
C SER A 18 14.00 1.44 16.81
N ALA A 19 14.03 0.40 15.99
CA ALA A 19 13.61 0.48 14.61
C ALA A 19 12.13 0.87 14.64
N GLN A 20 11.85 2.15 14.52
CA GLN A 20 10.51 2.65 14.26
C GLN A 20 10.13 2.05 12.92
N GLN A 21 9.18 1.11 12.93
CA GLN A 21 8.64 0.57 11.71
C GLN A 21 8.08 1.73 10.90
N ALA A 22 8.70 1.98 9.76
CA ALA A 22 8.25 3.02 8.87
C ALA A 22 6.80 2.71 8.45
N MET A 23 5.91 3.69 8.56
CA MET A 23 4.50 3.51 8.27
C MET A 23 4.30 3.21 6.78
N PRO A 24 3.49 2.22 6.42
CA PRO A 24 3.17 1.95 5.03
C PRO A 24 2.38 3.12 4.44
N ARG A 25 2.77 3.53 3.24
CA ARG A 25 2.12 4.61 2.51
C ARG A 25 1.94 4.22 1.05
N MET A 26 0.71 4.16 0.61
CA MET A 26 0.36 3.94 -0.79
C MET A 26 0.20 5.28 -1.51
N THR A 27 0.72 5.38 -2.70
CA THR A 27 0.73 6.63 -3.49
C THR A 27 -0.07 6.53 -4.77
N SER A 28 -0.21 5.33 -5.32
CA SER A 28 -0.99 5.09 -6.54
C SER A 28 -1.62 3.72 -6.56
N VAL A 29 -2.63 3.57 -7.41
CA VAL A 29 -3.33 2.32 -7.65
C VAL A 29 -3.54 2.17 -9.16
N ASP A 30 -3.32 0.97 -9.69
CA ASP A 30 -3.43 0.68 -11.11
C ASP A 30 -3.94 -0.78 -11.33
N PRO A 31 -5.03 -0.98 -12.07
CA PRO A 31 -5.99 0.03 -12.52
C PRO A 31 -6.74 0.70 -11.35
N MET A 32 -7.29 1.89 -11.56
CA MET A 32 -8.07 2.62 -10.53
C MET A 32 -9.47 2.05 -10.34
N ASN A 33 -9.90 1.18 -11.22
CA ASN A 33 -11.19 0.54 -11.22
C ASN A 33 -11.07 -0.93 -11.64
N GLY A 34 -12.03 -1.72 -11.25
CA GLY A 34 -12.10 -3.14 -11.57
C GLY A 34 -13.33 -3.79 -10.99
N LYS A 35 -13.62 -4.98 -11.42
CA LYS A 35 -14.71 -5.82 -10.91
C LYS A 35 -14.19 -6.86 -9.93
N GLU A 36 -15.10 -7.52 -9.27
CA GLU A 36 -14.80 -8.65 -8.38
C GLU A 36 -13.88 -9.69 -9.06
N GLY A 37 -12.80 -10.06 -8.39
CA GLY A 37 -11.80 -11.00 -8.90
C GLY A 37 -10.67 -10.38 -9.73
N ASP A 38 -10.79 -9.13 -10.14
CA ASP A 38 -9.73 -8.43 -10.84
C ASP A 38 -8.54 -8.13 -9.94
N ILE A 39 -7.36 -8.08 -10.54
CA ILE A 39 -6.12 -7.80 -9.82
C ILE A 39 -5.81 -6.32 -9.89
N ILE A 40 -5.62 -5.74 -8.73
CA ILE A 40 -5.22 -4.35 -8.56
C ILE A 40 -3.78 -4.32 -8.03
N ALA A 41 -2.95 -3.45 -8.59
CA ALA A 41 -1.63 -3.16 -8.08
C ALA A 41 -1.62 -1.80 -7.38
N VAL A 42 -1.13 -1.75 -6.16
CA VAL A 42 -0.88 -0.50 -5.44
C VAL A 42 0.61 -0.29 -5.30
N THR A 43 1.04 0.93 -5.48
CA THR A 43 2.45 1.33 -5.37
C THR A 43 2.62 2.31 -4.23
N GLY A 44 3.75 2.25 -3.56
CA GLY A 44 4.04 3.12 -2.45
C GLY A 44 5.37 2.84 -1.77
N GLU A 45 5.43 3.08 -0.49
CA GLU A 45 6.62 2.91 0.34
C GLU A 45 6.30 2.07 1.58
N ASN A 46 7.27 1.30 2.04
CA ASN A 46 7.16 0.46 3.24
C ASN A 46 6.00 -0.55 3.16
N LEU A 47 5.82 -1.17 2.00
CA LEU A 47 4.75 -2.13 1.75
C LEU A 47 5.17 -3.59 1.98
N GLN A 48 6.40 -3.84 2.42
CA GLN A 48 6.93 -5.17 2.68
C GLN A 48 6.15 -5.92 3.76
N LYS A 49 6.35 -7.23 3.82
CA LYS A 49 5.65 -8.12 4.77
C LYS A 49 5.85 -7.75 6.24
N ASP A 50 6.96 -7.09 6.56
CA ASP A 50 7.28 -6.64 7.91
C ASP A 50 6.46 -5.39 8.31
N ALA A 51 5.91 -4.66 7.34
CA ALA A 51 5.13 -3.46 7.57
C ALA A 51 3.63 -3.69 7.36
N VAL A 52 3.23 -4.47 6.36
CA VAL A 52 1.84 -4.73 6.00
C VAL A 52 1.49 -6.20 6.14
N ALA A 53 0.56 -6.52 7.03
CA ALA A 53 0.05 -7.88 7.24
C ALA A 53 -1.09 -8.23 6.28
N LYS A 54 -2.02 -7.30 6.06
CA LYS A 54 -3.20 -7.48 5.20
C LYS A 54 -3.62 -6.17 4.55
N VAL A 55 -4.31 -6.30 3.42
CA VAL A 55 -4.97 -5.21 2.71
C VAL A 55 -6.47 -5.41 2.76
N PHE A 56 -7.21 -4.33 2.91
CA PHE A 56 -8.67 -4.28 2.92
C PHE A 56 -9.17 -3.21 1.96
N LEU A 57 -10.36 -3.40 1.43
CA LEU A 57 -11.15 -2.36 0.81
C LEU A 57 -12.29 -1.99 1.74
N THR A 58 -12.44 -0.70 2.03
CA THR A 58 -13.44 -0.21 2.99
C THR A 58 -14.31 0.90 2.41
N ASP A 59 -15.57 0.88 2.76
CA ASP A 59 -16.52 1.97 2.51
C ASP A 59 -16.71 2.89 3.74
N GLY A 60 -15.92 2.66 4.80
CA GLY A 60 -16.02 3.34 6.08
C GLY A 60 -16.97 2.66 7.08
N LYS A 61 -17.69 1.62 6.65
CA LYS A 61 -18.59 0.82 7.49
C LYS A 61 -18.26 -0.67 7.41
N ASN A 62 -17.91 -1.15 6.23
CA ASN A 62 -17.58 -2.54 5.96
C ASN A 62 -16.16 -2.64 5.43
N ASP A 63 -15.41 -3.55 6.02
CA ASP A 63 -14.03 -3.82 5.65
C ASP A 63 -13.97 -5.19 4.97
N LEU A 64 -13.61 -5.19 3.69
CA LEU A 64 -13.50 -6.39 2.88
C LEU A 64 -12.02 -6.78 2.77
N ALA A 65 -11.65 -7.91 3.35
CA ALA A 65 -10.28 -8.43 3.25
C ALA A 65 -9.94 -8.83 1.81
N CYS A 66 -8.82 -8.34 1.31
CA CYS A 66 -8.33 -8.65 -0.02
C CYS A 66 -7.32 -9.81 0.01
N ASP A 67 -7.37 -10.66 -1.00
CA ASP A 67 -6.36 -11.69 -1.20
C ASP A 67 -5.12 -11.08 -1.85
N MET A 68 -4.05 -10.95 -1.08
CA MET A 68 -2.76 -10.46 -1.59
C MET A 68 -2.08 -11.57 -2.39
N ILE A 69 -1.70 -11.25 -3.64
CA ILE A 69 -1.05 -12.19 -4.57
C ILE A 69 0.46 -11.99 -4.55
N GLU A 70 0.88 -10.75 -4.51
CA GLU A 70 2.28 -10.36 -4.53
C GLU A 70 2.51 -9.18 -3.60
N GLN A 71 3.65 -9.20 -2.92
CA GLN A 71 4.02 -8.14 -2.00
C GLN A 71 5.51 -7.90 -2.04
N THR A 72 5.89 -6.66 -2.34
CA THR A 72 7.24 -6.15 -2.26
C THR A 72 7.28 -4.93 -1.33
N ASP A 73 8.42 -4.30 -1.17
CA ASP A 73 8.57 -3.07 -0.37
C ASP A 73 7.87 -1.85 -1.00
N THR A 74 7.64 -1.87 -2.33
CA THR A 74 7.06 -0.76 -3.07
C THR A 74 5.74 -1.08 -3.77
N THR A 75 5.33 -2.35 -3.85
CA THR A 75 4.14 -2.77 -4.58
C THR A 75 3.43 -3.91 -3.86
N ILE A 76 2.11 -3.82 -3.81
CA ILE A 76 1.22 -4.92 -3.42
C ILE A 76 0.22 -5.16 -4.53
N ARG A 77 0.06 -6.42 -4.93
CA ARG A 77 -1.00 -6.86 -5.86
C ARG A 77 -2.02 -7.69 -5.09
N PHE A 78 -3.27 -7.35 -5.26
CA PHE A 78 -4.37 -8.05 -4.59
C PHE A 78 -5.57 -8.19 -5.52
N LYS A 79 -6.45 -9.15 -5.19
CA LYS A 79 -7.73 -9.32 -5.86
C LYS A 79 -8.80 -8.48 -5.19
N ILE A 80 -9.68 -7.90 -6.00
CA ILE A 80 -10.92 -7.30 -5.51
C ILE A 80 -11.78 -8.41 -4.89
N PRO A 81 -12.14 -8.30 -3.60
CA PRO A 81 -12.89 -9.35 -2.92
C PRO A 81 -14.33 -9.46 -3.43
N ALA A 82 -14.90 -10.64 -3.23
CA ALA A 82 -16.33 -10.88 -3.44
C ALA A 82 -17.18 -9.93 -2.57
N HIS A 83 -18.38 -9.63 -3.04
CA HIS A 83 -19.34 -8.74 -2.37
C HIS A 83 -18.89 -7.27 -2.28
N SER A 84 -17.92 -6.86 -3.07
CA SER A 84 -17.62 -5.44 -3.25
C SER A 84 -18.79 -4.71 -3.89
N ALA A 85 -19.22 -3.62 -3.27
CA ALA A 85 -20.41 -2.90 -3.72
C ALA A 85 -20.16 -2.25 -5.09
N VAL A 86 -20.86 -2.71 -6.10
CA VAL A 86 -20.78 -2.20 -7.49
C VAL A 86 -21.12 -0.71 -7.52
N GLY A 87 -20.35 0.06 -8.31
CA GLY A 87 -20.50 1.50 -8.44
C GLY A 87 -19.97 2.31 -7.25
N SER A 88 -19.42 1.65 -6.24
CA SER A 88 -18.80 2.32 -5.10
C SER A 88 -17.32 2.55 -5.31
N ARG A 89 -16.81 3.56 -4.63
CA ARG A 89 -15.37 3.85 -4.57
C ARG A 89 -14.85 3.53 -3.19
N LEU A 90 -14.15 2.41 -3.08
CA LEU A 90 -13.62 1.87 -1.83
C LEU A 90 -12.22 2.42 -1.55
N THR A 91 -11.98 2.78 -0.30
CA THR A 91 -10.65 3.19 0.17
C THR A 91 -9.81 1.95 0.45
N VAL A 92 -8.55 1.99 0.04
CA VAL A 92 -7.60 0.95 0.42
C VAL A 92 -7.15 1.18 1.86
N MET A 93 -7.23 0.15 2.68
CA MET A 93 -6.80 0.16 4.06
C MET A 93 -5.82 -0.97 4.30
N VAL A 94 -4.79 -0.73 5.09
CA VAL A 94 -3.79 -1.75 5.46
C VAL A 94 -3.83 -2.03 6.93
N LEU A 95 -3.61 -3.29 7.28
CA LEU A 95 -3.30 -3.71 8.65
C LEU A 95 -1.78 -3.85 8.77
N THR A 96 -1.19 -3.11 9.69
CA THR A 96 0.24 -3.20 9.97
C THR A 96 0.58 -4.48 10.73
N THR A 97 1.86 -4.86 10.71
CA THR A 97 2.37 -6.00 11.48
C THR A 97 2.80 -5.59 12.89
N GLY A 98 3.07 -6.58 13.74
CA GLY A 98 3.66 -6.38 15.07
C GLY A 98 2.64 -6.37 16.21
N LYS A 99 3.13 -6.10 17.41
CA LYS A 99 2.30 -6.11 18.64
C LYS A 99 1.28 -4.98 18.68
N ASP A 100 1.59 -3.86 18.04
CA ASP A 100 0.74 -2.67 17.93
C ASP A 100 0.14 -2.57 16.52
N ALA A 101 -0.34 -3.67 15.97
CA ALA A 101 -0.98 -3.69 14.66
C ALA A 101 -2.13 -2.69 14.60
N LYS A 102 -2.13 -1.85 13.56
CA LYS A 102 -3.14 -0.80 13.35
C LYS A 102 -3.71 -0.87 11.94
N TYR A 103 -4.97 -0.48 11.83
CA TYR A 103 -5.59 -0.21 10.54
C TYR A 103 -5.25 1.21 10.11
N ILE A 104 -4.72 1.35 8.91
CA ILE A 104 -4.36 2.65 8.34
C ILE A 104 -5.04 2.79 6.99
N GLU A 105 -5.95 3.76 6.88
CA GLU A 105 -6.54 4.14 5.59
C GLU A 105 -5.49 4.81 4.72
N GLN A 106 -5.45 4.41 3.46
CA GLN A 106 -4.53 4.94 2.48
C GLN A 106 -5.23 6.01 1.61
N PRO A 107 -4.50 6.98 1.07
CA PRO A 107 -5.08 8.03 0.24
C PRO A 107 -5.49 7.56 -1.16
N VAL A 108 -5.48 6.28 -1.42
CA VAL A 108 -5.82 5.67 -2.70
C VAL A 108 -7.16 4.93 -2.63
N LYS A 109 -7.93 4.97 -3.72
CA LYS A 109 -9.25 4.37 -3.81
C LYS A 109 -9.37 3.53 -5.07
N VAL A 110 -10.20 2.49 -4.98
CA VAL A 110 -10.55 1.61 -6.10
C VAL A 110 -12.04 1.74 -6.36
N GLU A 111 -12.42 1.98 -7.61
CA GLU A 111 -13.82 1.99 -8.05
C GLU A 111 -14.23 0.56 -8.46
N ILE A 112 -15.40 0.13 -8.02
CA ILE A 112 -15.90 -1.21 -8.29
C ILE A 112 -16.83 -1.17 -9.48
N ASP A 113 -16.38 -1.76 -10.59
CA ASP A 113 -17.14 -1.83 -11.83
C ASP A 113 -18.24 -2.90 -11.78
N ASP A 114 -19.31 -2.68 -12.56
CA ASP A 114 -20.32 -3.68 -12.79
C ASP A 114 -19.73 -4.82 -13.62
N PRO A 115 -19.85 -6.09 -13.19
CA PRO A 115 -19.36 -7.25 -13.94
C PRO A 115 -20.02 -7.41 -15.32
N SER A 116 -21.19 -6.81 -15.52
CA SER A 116 -21.89 -6.78 -16.82
C SER A 116 -21.45 -5.62 -17.71
N ALA A 117 -20.70 -4.66 -17.20
CA ALA A 117 -20.14 -3.57 -18.00
C ALA A 117 -18.97 -4.09 -18.87
N ALA A 118 -18.89 -3.58 -20.10
CA ALA A 118 -17.73 -3.86 -20.95
C ALA A 118 -16.43 -3.38 -20.26
N PRO A 119 -15.31 -4.11 -20.38
CA PRO A 119 -14.07 -3.68 -19.76
C PRO A 119 -13.73 -2.27 -20.22
N ALA A 120 -13.51 -1.38 -19.25
CA ALA A 120 -13.03 -0.04 -19.54
C ALA A 120 -11.71 -0.17 -20.31
N LYS A 121 -11.67 0.37 -21.54
CA LYS A 121 -10.46 0.41 -22.34
C LYS A 121 -9.36 1.06 -21.50
N PRO A 122 -8.17 0.46 -21.41
CA PRO A 122 -7.05 1.12 -20.75
C PRO A 122 -6.93 2.54 -21.30
N ALA A 123 -6.80 3.53 -20.42
CA ALA A 123 -6.59 4.90 -20.85
C ALA A 123 -5.36 4.91 -21.76
N GLU A 124 -5.59 5.15 -23.04
CA GLU A 124 -4.52 5.32 -24.01
C GLU A 124 -3.67 6.50 -23.53
N PRO A 125 -2.35 6.37 -23.46
CA PRO A 125 -1.51 7.48 -23.04
C PRO A 125 -1.86 8.68 -23.93
N ALA A 126 -2.19 9.80 -23.31
CA ALA A 126 -2.51 11.03 -24.02
C ALA A 126 -1.37 11.33 -25.00
N GLU A 127 -1.67 11.27 -26.29
CA GLU A 127 -0.74 11.61 -27.35
C GLU A 127 -0.27 13.06 -27.11
N PRO A 128 1.03 13.34 -27.05
CA PRO A 128 1.48 14.70 -26.84
C PRO A 128 0.92 15.59 -27.92
N ALA A 129 0.20 16.64 -27.51
CA ALA A 129 -0.36 17.62 -28.42
C ALA A 129 0.72 18.11 -29.37
N GLN A 130 0.53 17.90 -30.67
CA GLN A 130 1.41 18.42 -31.68
C GLN A 130 1.33 19.95 -31.62
N PRO A 131 2.46 20.66 -31.61
CA PRO A 131 2.44 22.11 -31.69
C PRO A 131 1.78 22.51 -33.01
N ALA A 132 0.76 23.36 -32.92
CA ALA A 132 0.09 23.90 -34.08
C ALA A 132 1.10 24.66 -34.93
N GLU A 133 1.31 24.22 -36.19
CA GLU A 133 2.06 24.98 -37.18
C GLU A 133 1.37 26.32 -37.42
N PRO A 134 2.11 27.43 -37.42
CA PRO A 134 1.52 28.73 -37.79
C PRO A 134 1.15 28.71 -39.25
N GLN A 135 -0.14 28.74 -39.52
CA GLN A 135 -0.60 28.99 -40.90
C GLN A 135 -0.23 30.41 -41.30
N LYS A 136 0.54 30.50 -42.39
CA LYS A 136 0.78 31.74 -43.10
C LYS A 136 -0.47 32.16 -43.87
#